data_f329b9f5fbac01b180babad3ff278497
#
_entry.id   f329b9f5fbac01b180babad3ff278497
#
_cell.length_a   1.000
_cell.length_b   1.000
_cell.length_c   1.000
_cell.angle_alpha   90.00
_cell.angle_beta   90.00
_cell.angle_gamma   90.00
#
_symmetry.space_group_name_H-M   'P 1'
#
loop_
_entity.id
_entity.type
_entity.pdbx_description
1 polymer ?
#
loop_
_entity_poly.entity_id
_entity_poly.type
_entity_poly.pdbx_seq_one_letter_code
_entity_poly.pdbx_strand_id
1 'polypeptide(L)'
;VDAMRWDPDSGESVAQRLRAIVSESMGFDAEDLPDELPLIDLGLDSLMGMRIKNRIEHDFQIPPLQVQTLRDASVADVIRIVEESVAGRLDAAEDAAADGAAPMAPPSPTKTPGAEEAKAKATGVGVAPRDASERMVFGAWAKYTGVAAAGVTSELAVISDEVASEIAAHLSERSGIEITAQQVRDAQTLEPLANLVREGLETEVEGNIRVFREGQAHRDPVFVFHPAGGSSAVYAPLARRLADDVPVYGVERREGTLEARAAAYVEDIERIAAGRKVVLAGWSFGGALAYEVAHQLGNEKVAFVALLDTTQPSEPVPNTPQEVKARWGRYAQFAKQTYGLDFEVPYDLLETAGEDAVLEMLQEFLATTDASEHGLASGVLEHQRASFVDNQILGQLDFSRWADVDVPVLLFRSEGMHE
;
A
#
# COMPACT_ATOMS: atom_id res chain seq x y z
N VAL A 1 12.65 2.31 22.23
CA VAL A 1 11.70 1.20 22.03
C VAL A 1 10.37 1.51 22.71
N ASP A 2 10.37 2.27 23.82
CA ASP A 2 9.11 2.64 24.53
C ASP A 2 8.29 3.78 23.88
N ALA A 3 8.84 4.47 22.89
CA ALA A 3 8.19 5.62 22.24
C ALA A 3 7.04 5.25 21.27
N MET A 4 6.74 3.96 21.10
CA MET A 4 5.69 3.47 20.19
C MET A 4 4.44 2.93 20.93
N ARG A 5 4.45 2.89 22.24
CA ARG A 5 3.27 2.49 23.01
C ARG A 5 2.30 3.64 23.15
N TRP A 6 1.01 3.34 23.13
CA TRP A 6 -0.02 4.33 23.41
C TRP A 6 0.08 4.76 24.88
N ASP A 7 0.08 6.08 25.09
CA ASP A 7 0.16 6.71 26.39
C ASP A 7 -1.15 7.51 26.63
N PRO A 8 -1.93 7.20 27.69
CA PRO A 8 -3.15 7.93 28.00
C PRO A 8 -2.92 9.43 28.20
N ASP A 9 -1.72 9.85 28.57
CA ASP A 9 -1.36 11.25 28.82
C ASP A 9 -0.87 11.98 27.55
N SER A 10 -0.71 11.27 26.42
CA SER A 10 -0.19 11.83 25.15
C SER A 10 -1.15 12.76 24.42
N GLY A 11 -2.45 12.76 24.81
CA GLY A 11 -3.51 13.47 24.10
C GLY A 11 -4.02 12.74 22.84
N GLU A 12 -3.43 11.61 22.46
CA GLU A 12 -3.91 10.73 21.37
C GLU A 12 -5.01 9.80 21.94
N SER A 13 -6.21 9.84 21.33
CA SER A 13 -7.28 8.92 21.74
C SER A 13 -7.03 7.49 21.28
N VAL A 14 -7.62 6.51 21.99
CA VAL A 14 -7.64 5.10 21.59
C VAL A 14 -8.17 4.95 20.16
N ALA A 15 -9.25 5.67 19.83
CA ALA A 15 -9.85 5.66 18.52
C ALA A 15 -8.91 6.16 17.42
N GLN A 16 -8.18 7.24 17.66
CA GLN A 16 -7.19 7.76 16.69
C GLN A 16 -6.06 6.76 16.44
N ARG A 17 -5.51 6.18 17.51
CA ARG A 17 -4.44 5.18 17.40
C ARG A 17 -4.91 3.93 16.69
N LEU A 18 -6.10 3.42 17.00
CA LEU A 18 -6.67 2.24 16.35
C LEU A 18 -6.97 2.46 14.88
N ARG A 19 -7.54 3.62 14.50
CA ARG A 19 -7.72 3.97 13.09
C ARG A 19 -6.40 3.96 12.33
N ALA A 20 -5.34 4.53 12.91
CA ALA A 20 -4.02 4.51 12.31
C ALA A 20 -3.50 3.08 12.12
N ILE A 21 -3.63 2.21 13.15
CA ILE A 21 -3.20 0.81 13.08
C ILE A 21 -3.94 0.06 11.96
N VAL A 22 -5.27 0.18 11.90
CA VAL A 22 -6.08 -0.52 10.89
C VAL A 22 -5.81 0.02 9.49
N SER A 23 -5.80 1.35 9.33
CA SER A 23 -5.51 2.03 8.05
C SER A 23 -4.17 1.61 7.48
N GLU A 24 -3.11 1.68 8.29
CA GLU A 24 -1.76 1.29 7.89
C GLU A 24 -1.67 -0.18 7.53
N SER A 25 -2.31 -1.06 8.33
CA SER A 25 -2.25 -2.50 8.12
C SER A 25 -3.01 -2.96 6.88
N MET A 26 -4.12 -2.30 6.55
CA MET A 26 -4.98 -2.64 5.42
C MET A 26 -4.69 -1.79 4.17
N GLY A 27 -3.85 -0.75 4.29
CA GLY A 27 -3.49 0.13 3.19
C GLY A 27 -4.58 1.13 2.79
N PHE A 28 -5.52 1.45 3.70
CA PHE A 28 -6.47 2.53 3.53
C PHE A 28 -5.88 3.85 4.04
N ASP A 29 -6.30 4.98 3.45
CA ASP A 29 -6.15 6.26 4.13
C ASP A 29 -7.12 6.31 5.32
N ALA A 30 -6.71 6.90 6.45
CA ALA A 30 -7.53 6.96 7.66
C ALA A 30 -8.88 7.66 7.44
N GLU A 31 -8.93 8.61 6.50
CA GLU A 31 -10.15 9.34 6.12
C GLU A 31 -11.11 8.52 5.28
N ASP A 32 -10.60 7.51 4.55
CA ASP A 32 -11.36 6.63 3.67
C ASP A 32 -11.79 5.33 4.35
N LEU A 33 -11.32 5.07 5.58
CA LEU A 33 -11.62 3.85 6.32
C LEU A 33 -13.04 3.91 6.89
N PRO A 34 -13.98 3.04 6.44
CA PRO A 34 -15.32 2.98 6.99
C PRO A 34 -15.32 2.39 8.41
N ASP A 35 -16.01 3.05 9.34
CA ASP A 35 -16.03 2.64 10.74
C ASP A 35 -17.00 1.51 11.06
N GLU A 36 -18.11 1.44 10.34
CA GLU A 36 -19.26 0.61 10.69
C GLU A 36 -19.26 -0.75 9.98
N LEU A 37 -18.35 -0.95 9.04
CA LEU A 37 -18.29 -2.19 8.26
C LEU A 37 -17.31 -3.20 8.86
N PRO A 38 -17.65 -4.50 8.86
CA PRO A 38 -16.72 -5.55 9.27
C PRO A 38 -15.41 -5.51 8.48
N LEU A 39 -14.31 -5.68 9.16
CA LEU A 39 -12.97 -5.62 8.52
C LEU A 39 -12.80 -6.67 7.42
N ILE A 40 -13.49 -7.83 7.54
CA ILE A 40 -13.52 -8.85 6.49
C ILE A 40 -14.12 -8.32 5.19
N ASP A 41 -15.16 -7.50 5.27
CA ASP A 41 -15.84 -6.91 4.11
C ASP A 41 -14.97 -5.83 3.44
N LEU A 42 -14.02 -5.26 4.19
CA LEU A 42 -13.01 -4.32 3.70
C LEU A 42 -11.77 -5.02 3.11
N GLY A 43 -11.77 -6.36 3.04
CA GLY A 43 -10.67 -7.13 2.48
C GLY A 43 -9.60 -7.57 3.49
N LEU A 44 -9.95 -7.65 4.79
CA LEU A 44 -9.04 -8.18 5.82
C LEU A 44 -8.66 -9.63 5.52
N ASP A 45 -7.40 -9.91 5.25
CA ASP A 45 -6.86 -11.25 5.20
C ASP A 45 -6.30 -11.72 6.56
N SER A 46 -5.89 -12.98 6.65
CA SER A 46 -5.37 -13.56 7.88
C SER A 46 -4.06 -12.91 8.34
N LEU A 47 -3.22 -12.47 7.41
CA LEU A 47 -1.94 -11.82 7.72
C LEU A 47 -2.15 -10.39 8.24
N MET A 48 -3.03 -9.63 7.57
CA MET A 48 -3.45 -8.31 8.04
C MET A 48 -4.10 -8.39 9.44
N GLY A 49 -4.98 -9.37 9.65
CA GLY A 49 -5.60 -9.62 10.94
C GLY A 49 -4.60 -9.91 12.06
N MET A 50 -3.57 -10.69 11.77
CA MET A 50 -2.48 -10.94 12.72
C MET A 50 -1.65 -9.69 13.01
N ARG A 51 -1.35 -8.86 12.01
CA ARG A 51 -0.63 -7.60 12.20
C ARG A 51 -1.43 -6.64 13.09
N ILE A 52 -2.70 -6.42 12.77
CA ILE A 52 -3.59 -5.55 13.53
C ILE A 52 -3.66 -6.03 14.98
N LYS A 53 -3.91 -7.33 15.19
CA LYS A 53 -3.95 -7.95 16.51
C LYS A 53 -2.69 -7.68 17.32
N ASN A 54 -1.53 -8.05 16.76
CA ASN A 54 -0.24 -7.94 17.46
C ASN A 54 0.06 -6.48 17.80
N ARG A 55 -0.25 -5.56 16.91
CA ARG A 55 0.00 -4.14 17.13
C ARG A 55 -0.92 -3.55 18.20
N ILE A 56 -2.21 -3.90 18.18
CA ILE A 56 -3.16 -3.49 19.23
C ILE A 56 -2.71 -4.00 20.60
N GLU A 57 -2.36 -5.28 20.69
CA GLU A 57 -1.90 -5.89 21.95
C GLU A 57 -0.62 -5.22 22.48
N HIS A 58 0.31 -4.93 21.58
CA HIS A 58 1.56 -4.25 21.93
C HIS A 58 1.34 -2.79 22.34
N ASP A 59 0.62 -2.01 21.52
CA ASP A 59 0.45 -0.56 21.74
C ASP A 59 -0.39 -0.29 22.99
N PHE A 60 -1.46 -1.03 23.19
CA PHE A 60 -2.38 -0.84 24.31
C PHE A 60 -2.12 -1.74 25.51
N GLN A 61 -1.18 -2.69 25.42
CA GLN A 61 -0.83 -3.63 26.51
C GLN A 61 -2.06 -4.34 27.09
N ILE A 62 -2.98 -4.77 26.23
CA ILE A 62 -4.20 -5.49 26.60
C ILE A 62 -4.01 -7.03 26.46
N PRO A 63 -4.89 -7.83 27.08
CA PRO A 63 -4.87 -9.27 26.90
C PRO A 63 -5.01 -9.69 25.42
N PRO A 64 -4.48 -10.88 25.06
CA PRO A 64 -4.51 -11.35 23.68
C PRO A 64 -5.93 -11.37 23.07
N LEU A 65 -6.09 -10.70 21.93
CA LEU A 65 -7.31 -10.71 21.14
C LEU A 65 -7.40 -11.98 20.27
N GLN A 66 -8.59 -12.39 19.92
CA GLN A 66 -8.77 -13.45 18.93
C GLN A 66 -8.84 -12.84 17.53
N VAL A 67 -8.05 -13.35 16.57
CA VAL A 67 -8.08 -12.90 15.17
C VAL A 67 -9.48 -13.00 14.57
N GLN A 68 -10.24 -14.03 14.96
CA GLN A 68 -11.62 -14.21 14.51
C GLN A 68 -12.53 -13.06 14.97
N THR A 69 -12.34 -12.56 16.18
CA THR A 69 -13.10 -11.41 16.70
C THR A 69 -12.81 -10.15 15.89
N LEU A 70 -11.53 -9.90 15.54
CA LEU A 70 -11.16 -8.76 14.71
C LEU A 70 -11.72 -8.86 13.30
N ARG A 71 -11.74 -10.05 12.73
CA ARG A 71 -12.21 -10.29 11.38
C ARG A 71 -13.68 -9.90 11.19
N ASP A 72 -14.53 -10.29 12.14
CA ASP A 72 -15.97 -10.09 12.10
C ASP A 72 -16.42 -8.73 12.70
N ALA A 73 -15.48 -7.98 13.31
CA ALA A 73 -15.73 -6.68 13.93
C ALA A 73 -15.53 -5.54 12.92
N SER A 74 -16.29 -4.46 13.09
CA SER A 74 -16.03 -3.15 12.46
C SER A 74 -14.93 -2.40 13.20
N VAL A 75 -14.40 -1.33 12.59
CA VAL A 75 -13.45 -0.44 13.27
C VAL A 75 -14.04 0.11 14.56
N ALA A 76 -15.32 0.51 14.55
CA ALA A 76 -16.04 0.99 15.74
C ALA A 76 -16.13 -0.09 16.83
N ASP A 77 -16.36 -1.35 16.46
CA ASP A 77 -16.38 -2.46 17.43
C ASP A 77 -14.99 -2.71 18.03
N VAL A 78 -13.94 -2.66 17.22
CA VAL A 78 -12.56 -2.83 17.70
C VAL A 78 -12.19 -1.70 18.67
N ILE A 79 -12.55 -0.44 18.34
CA ILE A 79 -12.36 0.69 19.25
C ILE A 79 -13.03 0.43 20.59
N ARG A 80 -14.29 0.04 20.58
CA ARG A 80 -15.05 -0.25 21.82
C ARG A 80 -14.41 -1.38 22.65
N ILE A 81 -14.02 -2.48 22.01
CA ILE A 81 -13.36 -3.63 22.67
C ILE A 81 -12.05 -3.20 23.33
N VAL A 82 -11.26 -2.38 22.64
CA VAL A 82 -9.97 -1.92 23.18
C VAL A 82 -10.17 -0.89 24.27
N GLU A 83 -11.09 0.06 24.14
CA GLU A 83 -11.43 1.04 25.19
C GLU A 83 -11.88 0.35 26.48
N GLU A 84 -12.75 -0.65 26.38
CA GLU A 84 -13.19 -1.46 27.53
C GLU A 84 -12.00 -2.21 28.18
N SER A 85 -11.10 -2.76 27.38
CA SER A 85 -9.90 -3.48 27.85
C SER A 85 -8.89 -2.55 28.50
N VAL A 86 -8.70 -1.35 27.96
CA VAL A 86 -7.82 -0.32 28.52
C VAL A 86 -8.38 0.24 29.84
N ALA A 87 -9.67 0.54 29.89
CA ALA A 87 -10.36 0.99 31.11
C ALA A 87 -10.21 -0.04 32.24
N GLY A 88 -10.50 -1.32 31.96
CA GLY A 88 -10.34 -2.39 32.94
C GLY A 88 -8.89 -2.59 33.42
N ARG A 89 -7.89 -2.29 32.57
CA ARG A 89 -6.47 -2.30 32.96
C ARG A 89 -6.12 -1.13 33.86
N LEU A 90 -6.63 0.07 33.56
CA LEU A 90 -6.37 1.27 34.38
C LEU A 90 -7.03 1.14 35.75
N ASP A 91 -8.27 0.65 35.81
CA ASP A 91 -8.98 0.38 37.08
C ASP A 91 -8.24 -0.69 37.89
N ALA A 92 -7.77 -1.76 37.26
CA ALA A 92 -6.98 -2.80 37.92
C ALA A 92 -5.60 -2.32 38.41
N ALA A 93 -5.01 -1.31 37.74
CA ALA A 93 -3.76 -0.68 38.15
C ALA A 93 -3.98 0.26 39.36
N GLU A 94 -5.11 0.94 39.42
CA GLU A 94 -5.50 1.75 40.62
C GLU A 94 -5.89 0.85 41.79
N ASP A 95 -6.61 -0.26 41.57
CA ASP A 95 -6.97 -1.25 42.59
C ASP A 95 -5.74 -2.08 43.05
N ALA A 96 -4.80 -2.40 42.14
CA ALA A 96 -3.53 -3.09 42.53
C ALA A 96 -2.59 -2.20 43.34
N ALA A 97 -2.78 -0.88 43.32
CA ALA A 97 -2.17 0.05 44.25
C ALA A 97 -2.87 0.03 45.63
N ALA A 98 -4.03 -0.59 45.72
CA ALA A 98 -4.88 -0.63 46.92
C ALA A 98 -5.02 -2.02 47.56
N ASP A 99 -5.00 -3.12 46.85
CA ASP A 99 -5.03 -4.49 47.44
C ASP A 99 -4.76 -5.61 46.40
N GLY A 100 -4.02 -6.65 46.82
CA GLY A 100 -3.59 -7.72 45.95
C GLY A 100 -4.64 -8.84 45.79
N ALA A 101 -5.34 -8.90 44.67
CA ALA A 101 -6.17 -10.06 44.31
C ALA A 101 -6.24 -10.29 42.79
N ALA A 102 -6.28 -11.55 42.38
CA ALA A 102 -6.20 -12.05 41.00
C ALA A 102 -7.44 -11.75 40.14
N PRO A 103 -7.28 -11.61 38.80
CA PRO A 103 -8.37 -11.20 37.91
C PRO A 103 -9.31 -12.36 37.52
N MET A 104 -10.58 -12.05 37.49
CA MET A 104 -11.68 -12.90 36.99
C MET A 104 -11.82 -12.74 35.47
N ALA A 105 -12.21 -13.84 34.79
CA ALA A 105 -12.41 -13.89 33.35
C ALA A 105 -13.65 -13.09 32.89
N PRO A 106 -13.59 -12.47 31.69
CA PRO A 106 -14.67 -11.64 31.17
C PRO A 106 -15.87 -12.46 30.62
N PRO A 107 -17.07 -11.89 30.60
CA PRO A 107 -18.28 -12.53 30.09
C PRO A 107 -18.33 -12.55 28.55
N SER A 108 -18.91 -13.59 28.00
CA SER A 108 -19.14 -13.80 26.57
C SER A 108 -20.13 -12.79 25.97
N PRO A 109 -19.92 -12.32 24.73
CA PRO A 109 -20.79 -11.32 24.12
C PRO A 109 -22.16 -11.89 23.71
N THR A 110 -23.21 -11.13 24.02
CA THR A 110 -24.59 -11.38 23.60
C THR A 110 -24.82 -11.01 22.15
N LYS A 111 -25.33 -11.93 21.34
CA LYS A 111 -25.67 -11.72 19.94
C LYS A 111 -26.81 -10.72 19.78
N THR A 112 -26.61 -9.70 18.95
CA THR A 112 -27.66 -8.77 18.52
C THR A 112 -28.39 -9.33 17.30
N PRO A 113 -29.74 -9.38 17.29
CA PRO A 113 -30.51 -9.85 16.14
C PRO A 113 -30.52 -8.78 15.04
N GLY A 114 -30.08 -9.10 13.84
CA GLY A 114 -30.04 -8.23 12.67
C GLY A 114 -28.84 -8.45 11.76
N ALA A 115 -27.77 -9.06 12.27
CA ALA A 115 -26.53 -9.28 11.53
C ALA A 115 -26.59 -10.46 10.52
N GLU A 116 -27.59 -11.32 10.59
CA GLU A 116 -27.73 -12.51 9.71
C GLU A 116 -28.28 -12.17 8.32
N GLU A 117 -29.13 -11.14 8.19
CA GLU A 117 -29.64 -10.72 6.86
C GLU A 117 -28.62 -9.92 6.05
N ALA A 118 -27.72 -9.19 6.70
CA ALA A 118 -26.59 -8.52 6.04
C ALA A 118 -25.51 -9.52 5.59
N LYS A 119 -25.31 -10.61 6.35
CA LYS A 119 -24.37 -11.69 6.02
C LYS A 119 -24.69 -12.44 4.72
N ALA A 120 -25.97 -12.55 4.35
CA ALA A 120 -26.39 -13.28 3.16
C ALA A 120 -26.11 -12.54 1.85
N LYS A 121 -25.82 -11.21 1.89
CA LYS A 121 -25.48 -10.40 0.70
C LYS A 121 -23.97 -10.18 0.49
N ALA A 122 -23.16 -10.38 1.51
CA ALA A 122 -21.71 -10.13 1.47
C ALA A 122 -20.86 -11.35 1.06
N THR A 123 -21.47 -12.51 0.81
CA THR A 123 -20.77 -13.74 0.38
C THR A 123 -20.57 -13.86 -1.14
N GLY A 124 -20.66 -12.75 -1.87
CA GLY A 124 -20.25 -12.70 -3.27
C GLY A 124 -18.74 -12.84 -3.39
N VAL A 125 -18.28 -13.77 -4.21
CA VAL A 125 -16.86 -13.96 -4.55
C VAL A 125 -16.42 -12.77 -5.41
N GLY A 126 -16.10 -11.65 -4.76
CA GLY A 126 -15.61 -10.44 -5.43
C GLY A 126 -14.09 -10.30 -5.33
N VAL A 127 -13.50 -9.58 -6.26
CA VAL A 127 -12.07 -9.26 -6.22
C VAL A 127 -11.85 -8.15 -5.20
N ALA A 128 -11.03 -8.41 -4.18
CA ALA A 128 -10.65 -7.40 -3.19
C ALA A 128 -9.85 -6.26 -3.83
N PRO A 129 -9.87 -5.05 -3.26
CA PRO A 129 -9.07 -3.92 -3.77
C PRO A 129 -7.58 -4.26 -3.87
N ARG A 130 -7.00 -4.09 -5.05
CA ARG A 130 -5.64 -4.53 -5.40
C ARG A 130 -4.59 -3.43 -5.21
N ASP A 131 -4.96 -2.18 -5.41
CA ASP A 131 -4.06 -1.02 -5.30
C ASP A 131 -4.69 0.15 -4.50
N ALA A 132 -3.96 1.25 -4.36
CA ALA A 132 -4.39 2.41 -3.59
C ALA A 132 -5.63 3.09 -4.20
N SER A 133 -5.73 3.15 -5.52
CA SER A 133 -6.88 3.76 -6.22
C SER A 133 -8.14 2.93 -6.03
N GLU A 134 -8.05 1.61 -6.13
CA GLU A 134 -9.16 0.70 -5.86
C GLU A 134 -9.59 0.75 -4.40
N ARG A 135 -8.65 0.80 -3.45
CA ARG A 135 -8.97 0.96 -2.02
C ARG A 135 -9.67 2.28 -1.74
N MET A 136 -9.22 3.39 -2.35
CA MET A 136 -9.87 4.70 -2.20
C MET A 136 -11.33 4.67 -2.67
N VAL A 137 -11.57 4.13 -3.88
CA VAL A 137 -12.93 4.04 -4.43
C VAL A 137 -13.80 3.07 -3.64
N PHE A 138 -13.25 1.94 -3.24
CA PHE A 138 -13.95 0.94 -2.41
C PHE A 138 -14.33 1.51 -1.04
N GLY A 139 -13.41 2.23 -0.39
CA GLY A 139 -13.65 2.90 0.87
C GLY A 139 -14.68 4.02 0.75
N ALA A 140 -14.58 4.86 -0.28
CA ALA A 140 -15.57 5.91 -0.56
C ALA A 140 -16.97 5.34 -0.79
N TRP A 141 -17.09 4.28 -1.61
CA TRP A 141 -18.35 3.59 -1.81
C TRP A 141 -18.96 3.11 -0.50
N ALA A 142 -18.18 2.35 0.29
CA ALA A 142 -18.62 1.80 1.55
C ALA A 142 -19.03 2.89 2.57
N LYS A 143 -18.26 3.98 2.64
CA LYS A 143 -18.50 5.12 3.53
C LYS A 143 -19.83 5.83 3.26
N TYR A 144 -20.11 6.14 1.99
CA TYR A 144 -21.27 6.95 1.62
C TYR A 144 -22.53 6.12 1.37
N THR A 145 -22.40 4.84 0.99
CA THR A 145 -23.55 3.95 0.83
C THR A 145 -23.90 3.20 2.12
N GLY A 146 -22.98 3.11 3.08
CA GLY A 146 -23.12 2.29 4.28
C GLY A 146 -23.02 0.78 4.01
N VAL A 147 -22.66 0.36 2.78
CA VAL A 147 -22.55 -1.05 2.38
C VAL A 147 -21.31 -1.25 1.53
N ALA A 148 -20.44 -2.17 1.92
CA ALA A 148 -19.29 -2.53 1.10
C ALA A 148 -19.74 -3.17 -0.22
N ALA A 149 -19.03 -2.86 -1.32
CA ALA A 149 -19.19 -3.64 -2.55
C ALA A 149 -18.70 -5.08 -2.32
N ALA A 150 -19.27 -6.05 -3.01
CA ALA A 150 -18.80 -7.44 -2.93
C ALA A 150 -17.37 -7.62 -3.46
N GLY A 151 -16.91 -6.67 -4.28
CA GLY A 151 -15.55 -6.58 -4.81
C GLY A 151 -15.47 -5.45 -5.84
N VAL A 152 -14.24 -5.11 -6.27
CA VAL A 152 -14.03 -4.01 -7.24
C VAL A 152 -14.61 -4.28 -8.62
N THR A 153 -14.75 -5.55 -8.99
CA THR A 153 -15.33 -6.01 -10.26
C THR A 153 -16.77 -6.48 -10.15
N SER A 154 -17.35 -6.42 -8.95
CA SER A 154 -18.74 -6.86 -8.70
C SER A 154 -19.74 -5.77 -9.09
N GLU A 155 -20.93 -6.21 -9.54
CA GLU A 155 -22.02 -5.31 -9.87
C GLU A 155 -22.43 -4.46 -8.66
N LEU A 156 -22.56 -3.17 -8.86
CA LEU A 156 -22.89 -2.19 -7.83
C LEU A 156 -24.40 -2.03 -7.68
N ALA A 157 -24.83 -1.75 -6.47
CA ALA A 157 -26.21 -1.37 -6.20
C ALA A 157 -26.52 0.03 -6.79
N VAL A 158 -27.77 0.23 -7.17
CA VAL A 158 -28.24 1.56 -7.59
C VAL A 158 -28.27 2.49 -6.39
N ILE A 159 -27.66 3.67 -6.53
CA ILE A 159 -27.57 4.69 -5.49
C ILE A 159 -28.35 5.96 -5.85
N SER A 160 -28.65 6.78 -4.86
CA SER A 160 -29.31 8.09 -5.08
C SER A 160 -28.35 9.11 -5.68
N ASP A 161 -28.93 10.17 -6.27
CA ASP A 161 -28.15 11.29 -6.83
C ASP A 161 -27.33 12.00 -5.75
N GLU A 162 -27.81 12.05 -4.51
CA GLU A 162 -27.12 12.64 -3.36
C GLU A 162 -25.87 11.86 -3.02
N VAL A 163 -26.00 10.53 -2.82
CA VAL A 163 -24.86 9.65 -2.52
C VAL A 163 -23.84 9.65 -3.66
N ALA A 164 -24.30 9.63 -4.92
CA ALA A 164 -23.40 9.70 -6.06
C ALA A 164 -22.60 11.02 -6.09
N SER A 165 -23.24 12.13 -5.69
CA SER A 165 -22.58 13.45 -5.61
C SER A 165 -21.56 13.51 -4.48
N GLU A 166 -21.84 12.90 -3.33
CA GLU A 166 -20.90 12.81 -2.20
C GLU A 166 -19.67 11.97 -2.56
N ILE A 167 -19.86 10.79 -3.15
CA ILE A 167 -18.77 9.94 -3.64
C ILE A 167 -17.93 10.70 -4.68
N ALA A 168 -18.58 11.35 -5.66
CA ALA A 168 -17.90 12.11 -6.71
C ALA A 168 -17.07 13.26 -6.14
N ALA A 169 -17.61 14.02 -5.19
CA ALA A 169 -16.90 15.11 -4.53
C ALA A 169 -15.68 14.61 -3.76
N HIS A 170 -15.86 13.54 -2.99
CA HIS A 170 -14.78 12.93 -2.22
C HIS A 170 -13.64 12.41 -3.12
N LEU A 171 -13.98 11.66 -4.17
CA LEU A 171 -12.98 11.14 -5.10
C LEU A 171 -12.27 12.25 -5.87
N SER A 172 -13.00 13.32 -6.26
CA SER A 172 -12.42 14.49 -6.95
C SER A 172 -11.40 15.22 -6.05
N GLU A 173 -11.76 15.46 -4.79
CA GLU A 173 -10.86 16.08 -3.81
C GLU A 173 -9.60 15.25 -3.57
N ARG A 174 -9.75 13.93 -3.49
CA ARG A 174 -8.64 13.02 -3.18
C ARG A 174 -7.73 12.76 -4.37
N SER A 175 -8.27 12.67 -5.58
CA SER A 175 -7.51 12.37 -6.81
C SER A 175 -6.97 13.60 -7.53
N GLY A 176 -7.57 14.77 -7.27
CA GLY A 176 -7.23 16.01 -7.96
C GLY A 176 -7.81 16.13 -9.37
N ILE A 177 -8.68 15.18 -9.80
CA ILE A 177 -9.42 15.25 -11.07
C ILE A 177 -10.91 15.48 -10.82
N GLU A 178 -11.61 15.99 -11.83
CA GLU A 178 -13.05 16.13 -11.77
C GLU A 178 -13.74 14.81 -12.07
N ILE A 179 -14.31 14.18 -11.03
CA ILE A 179 -15.19 13.02 -11.13
C ILE A 179 -16.63 13.50 -10.93
N THR A 180 -17.52 13.16 -11.84
CA THR A 180 -18.91 13.61 -11.81
C THR A 180 -19.83 12.58 -11.16
N ALA A 181 -20.92 13.06 -10.55
CA ALA A 181 -21.98 12.18 -10.02
C ALA A 181 -22.56 11.25 -11.10
N GLN A 182 -22.57 11.68 -12.36
CA GLN A 182 -23.02 10.86 -13.48
C GLN A 182 -22.07 9.68 -13.72
N GLN A 183 -20.75 9.89 -13.68
CA GLN A 183 -19.77 8.80 -13.81
C GLN A 183 -19.92 7.78 -12.68
N VAL A 184 -20.19 8.25 -11.46
CA VAL A 184 -20.43 7.35 -10.31
C VAL A 184 -21.69 6.51 -10.50
N ARG A 185 -22.78 7.13 -11.00
CA ARG A 185 -24.04 6.40 -11.27
C ARG A 185 -23.95 5.41 -12.42
N ASP A 186 -23.20 5.76 -13.46
CA ASP A 186 -23.05 4.95 -14.67
C ASP A 186 -22.08 3.79 -14.46
N ALA A 187 -21.28 3.85 -13.39
CA ALA A 187 -20.34 2.79 -13.04
C ALA A 187 -21.10 1.52 -12.64
N GLN A 188 -20.94 0.46 -13.40
CA GLN A 188 -21.50 -0.85 -13.08
C GLN A 188 -20.66 -1.59 -12.03
N THR A 189 -19.37 -1.28 -11.96
CA THR A 189 -18.39 -1.80 -11.00
C THR A 189 -17.52 -0.66 -10.49
N LEU A 190 -16.72 -0.90 -9.44
CA LEU A 190 -15.80 0.14 -8.91
C LEU A 190 -14.57 0.36 -9.80
N GLU A 191 -14.23 -0.59 -10.66
CA GLU A 191 -13.02 -0.55 -11.46
C GLU A 191 -12.91 0.66 -12.40
N PRO A 192 -13.96 1.08 -13.16
CA PRO A 192 -13.89 2.29 -13.97
C PRO A 192 -13.61 3.56 -13.16
N LEU A 193 -14.19 3.67 -11.95
CA LEU A 193 -13.93 4.80 -11.06
C LEU A 193 -12.50 4.76 -10.51
N ALA A 194 -12.01 3.58 -10.17
CA ALA A 194 -10.61 3.40 -9.74
C ALA A 194 -9.62 3.77 -10.86
N ASN A 195 -9.95 3.49 -12.11
CA ASN A 195 -9.14 3.91 -13.25
C ASN A 195 -9.08 5.43 -13.39
N LEU A 196 -10.21 6.14 -13.23
CA LEU A 196 -10.24 7.60 -13.22
C LEU A 196 -9.39 8.17 -12.09
N VAL A 197 -9.52 7.63 -10.87
CA VAL A 197 -8.70 8.01 -9.71
C VAL A 197 -7.22 7.76 -9.98
N ARG A 198 -6.87 6.62 -10.55
CA ARG A 198 -5.49 6.26 -10.91
C ARG A 198 -4.92 7.23 -11.92
N GLU A 199 -5.66 7.56 -12.97
CA GLU A 199 -5.26 8.55 -13.96
C GLU A 199 -5.00 9.93 -13.31
N GLY A 200 -5.83 10.34 -12.35
CA GLY A 200 -5.63 11.58 -11.61
C GLY A 200 -4.42 11.58 -10.69
N LEU A 201 -4.18 10.49 -9.99
CA LEU A 201 -3.03 10.32 -9.10
C LEU A 201 -1.72 10.08 -9.89
N GLU A 202 -1.83 9.39 -11.02
CA GLU A 202 -0.73 9.06 -11.91
C GLU A 202 -0.68 9.99 -13.13
N THR A 203 -1.17 11.24 -13.01
CA THR A 203 -1.12 12.23 -14.10
C THR A 203 0.20 12.10 -14.83
N GLU A 204 0.15 11.94 -16.15
CA GLU A 204 1.35 11.83 -16.98
C GLU A 204 2.31 12.95 -16.64
N VAL A 205 3.47 12.57 -16.16
CA VAL A 205 4.54 13.51 -15.84
C VAL A 205 5.40 13.63 -17.08
N GLU A 206 5.52 14.85 -17.59
CA GLU A 206 6.42 15.09 -18.70
C GLU A 206 7.87 14.81 -18.25
N GLY A 207 8.46 13.73 -18.75
CA GLY A 207 9.79 13.27 -18.34
C GLY A 207 9.76 12.29 -17.16
N ASN A 208 10.79 12.35 -16.29
CA ASN A 208 11.00 11.39 -15.22
C ASN A 208 10.63 11.90 -13.83
N ILE A 209 10.32 13.19 -13.71
CA ILE A 209 10.22 13.88 -12.42
C ILE A 209 8.83 14.45 -12.20
N ARG A 210 8.16 14.00 -11.17
CA ARG A 210 6.92 14.56 -10.64
C ARG A 210 7.26 15.65 -9.62
N VAL A 211 6.67 16.82 -9.77
CA VAL A 211 6.83 17.90 -8.81
C VAL A 211 5.72 17.81 -7.77
N PHE A 212 6.05 17.40 -6.53
CA PHE A 212 5.12 17.49 -5.41
C PHE A 212 5.12 18.91 -4.82
N ARG A 213 6.30 19.50 -4.72
CA ARG A 213 6.48 20.85 -4.20
C ARG A 213 7.84 21.41 -4.62
N GLU A 214 7.84 22.65 -5.12
CA GLU A 214 9.08 23.35 -5.51
C GLU A 214 9.89 23.81 -4.29
N GLY A 215 9.22 24.11 -3.17
CA GLY A 215 9.84 24.52 -1.91
C GLY A 215 10.69 25.79 -2.04
N GLN A 216 11.69 25.92 -1.17
CA GLN A 216 12.59 27.07 -1.14
C GLN A 216 13.98 26.71 -1.73
N ALA A 217 14.55 27.62 -2.52
CA ALA A 217 15.80 27.39 -3.24
C ALA A 217 17.04 27.16 -2.34
N HIS A 218 16.97 27.53 -1.07
CA HIS A 218 18.06 27.31 -0.12
C HIS A 218 18.04 25.93 0.56
N ARG A 219 16.95 25.17 0.37
CA ARG A 219 16.79 23.83 0.96
C ARG A 219 17.28 22.77 -0.01
N ASP A 220 17.90 21.73 0.51
CA ASP A 220 18.26 20.56 -0.28
C ASP A 220 16.99 19.85 -0.78
N PRO A 221 16.89 19.57 -2.09
CA PRO A 221 15.72 18.89 -2.64
C PRO A 221 15.70 17.40 -2.26
N VAL A 222 14.52 16.92 -1.99
CA VAL A 222 14.23 15.51 -1.69
C VAL A 222 13.68 14.84 -2.96
N PHE A 223 14.33 13.77 -3.39
CA PHE A 223 13.89 12.91 -4.50
C PHE A 223 13.41 11.57 -3.95
N VAL A 224 12.16 11.22 -4.20
CA VAL A 224 11.55 9.97 -3.75
C VAL A 224 11.33 9.04 -4.94
N PHE A 225 11.96 7.85 -4.91
CA PHE A 225 11.97 6.90 -6.02
C PHE A 225 10.81 5.92 -5.90
N HIS A 226 10.11 5.69 -7.02
CA HIS A 226 8.98 4.78 -7.12
C HIS A 226 9.28 3.39 -6.54
N PRO A 227 8.31 2.72 -5.90
CA PRO A 227 8.42 1.31 -5.51
C PRO A 227 8.31 0.39 -6.73
N ALA A 228 8.51 -0.92 -6.54
CA ALA A 228 8.41 -1.90 -7.62
C ALA A 228 7.07 -1.79 -8.36
N GLY A 229 7.13 -1.60 -9.68
CA GLY A 229 5.98 -1.49 -10.58
C GLY A 229 5.08 -0.29 -10.34
N GLY A 230 5.37 0.55 -9.33
CA GLY A 230 4.53 1.68 -8.94
C GLY A 230 4.99 3.03 -9.48
N SER A 231 4.17 4.04 -9.20
CA SER A 231 4.47 5.45 -9.42
C SER A 231 4.98 6.11 -8.15
N SER A 232 5.74 7.18 -8.29
CA SER A 232 6.14 8.04 -7.17
C SER A 232 4.95 8.73 -6.49
N ALA A 233 3.78 8.76 -7.11
CA ALA A 233 2.54 9.31 -6.53
C ALA A 233 2.21 8.75 -5.14
N VAL A 234 2.65 7.52 -4.83
CA VAL A 234 2.52 6.90 -3.50
C VAL A 234 3.10 7.76 -2.36
N TYR A 235 4.05 8.65 -2.66
CA TYR A 235 4.66 9.55 -1.68
C TYR A 235 3.92 10.87 -1.46
N ALA A 236 2.80 11.12 -2.12
CA ALA A 236 2.02 12.35 -1.91
C ALA A 236 1.67 12.61 -0.42
N PRO A 237 1.26 11.59 0.39
CA PRO A 237 1.03 11.78 1.83
C PRO A 237 2.31 12.15 2.60
N LEU A 238 3.45 11.56 2.25
CA LEU A 238 4.75 11.91 2.85
C LEU A 238 5.15 13.34 2.50
N ALA A 239 5.02 13.73 1.23
CA ALA A 239 5.33 15.07 0.77
C ALA A 239 4.52 16.15 1.51
N ARG A 240 3.25 15.88 1.81
CA ARG A 240 2.40 16.78 2.61
C ARG A 240 2.82 16.92 4.07
N ARG A 241 3.52 15.93 4.64
CA ARG A 241 3.99 15.94 6.04
C ARG A 241 5.38 16.57 6.21
N LEU A 242 6.13 16.70 5.14
CA LEU A 242 7.41 17.43 5.19
C LEU A 242 7.15 18.92 5.28
N ALA A 243 8.09 19.66 5.89
CA ALA A 243 7.99 21.12 6.04
C ALA A 243 7.79 21.82 4.68
N ASP A 244 6.95 22.85 4.64
CA ASP A 244 6.50 23.49 3.39
C ASP A 244 7.63 24.14 2.57
N ASP A 245 8.75 24.43 3.19
CA ASP A 245 9.93 24.99 2.55
C ASP A 245 10.82 23.95 1.84
N VAL A 246 10.60 22.64 2.08
CA VAL A 246 11.40 21.56 1.49
C VAL A 246 10.91 21.24 0.08
N PRO A 247 11.77 21.34 -0.96
CA PRO A 247 11.45 20.88 -2.30
C PRO A 247 11.31 19.36 -2.32
N VAL A 248 10.24 18.85 -2.93
CA VAL A 248 9.96 17.39 -2.98
C VAL A 248 9.60 16.99 -4.42
N TYR A 249 10.37 16.06 -4.94
CA TYR A 249 10.24 15.54 -6.30
C TYR A 249 10.08 14.02 -6.27
N GLY A 250 9.11 13.53 -7.01
CA GLY A 250 8.94 12.10 -7.27
C GLY A 250 9.71 11.69 -8.51
N VAL A 251 10.35 10.54 -8.46
CA VAL A 251 11.05 9.95 -9.61
C VAL A 251 10.20 8.80 -10.16
N GLU A 252 9.74 8.97 -11.40
CA GLU A 252 8.82 8.05 -12.06
C GLU A 252 9.55 6.86 -12.68
N ARG A 253 8.82 5.76 -12.82
CA ARG A 253 9.33 4.50 -13.35
C ARG A 253 9.75 4.62 -14.81
N ARG A 254 10.89 4.00 -15.14
CA ARG A 254 11.40 3.77 -16.49
C ARG A 254 11.70 2.29 -16.70
N GLU A 255 11.72 1.87 -17.95
CA GLU A 255 12.23 0.57 -18.34
C GLU A 255 13.77 0.55 -18.40
N GLY A 256 14.33 -0.64 -18.33
CA GLY A 256 15.78 -0.86 -18.41
C GLY A 256 16.39 -1.44 -17.14
N THR A 257 17.70 -1.60 -17.15
CA THR A 257 18.46 -2.05 -15.98
C THR A 257 18.48 -0.99 -14.89
N LEU A 258 18.80 -1.37 -13.65
CA LEU A 258 18.92 -0.43 -12.53
C LEU A 258 19.88 0.71 -12.85
N GLU A 259 21.03 0.40 -13.42
CA GLU A 259 22.08 1.36 -13.79
C GLU A 259 21.62 2.33 -14.88
N ALA A 260 20.94 1.83 -15.91
CA ALA A 260 20.45 2.66 -17.00
C ALA A 260 19.33 3.60 -16.53
N ARG A 261 18.45 3.13 -15.65
CA ARG A 261 17.43 3.97 -15.03
C ARG A 261 18.05 5.07 -14.18
N ALA A 262 19.00 4.70 -13.30
CA ALA A 262 19.70 5.67 -12.44
C ALA A 262 20.43 6.73 -13.26
N ALA A 263 21.14 6.33 -14.33
CA ALA A 263 21.85 7.27 -15.20
C ALA A 263 20.90 8.31 -15.84
N ALA A 264 19.71 7.88 -16.25
CA ALA A 264 18.70 8.80 -16.79
C ALA A 264 18.13 9.76 -15.74
N TYR A 265 18.04 9.32 -14.48
CA TYR A 265 17.58 10.18 -13.38
C TYR A 265 18.64 11.18 -12.92
N VAL A 266 19.91 10.81 -12.93
CA VAL A 266 21.03 11.67 -12.50
C VAL A 266 21.03 13.00 -13.23
N GLU A 267 20.81 12.99 -14.55
CA GLU A 267 20.78 14.22 -15.35
C GLU A 267 19.68 15.20 -14.89
N ASP A 268 18.48 14.69 -14.66
CA ASP A 268 17.35 15.49 -14.17
C ASP A 268 17.58 15.99 -12.74
N ILE A 269 18.11 15.12 -11.88
CA ILE A 269 18.41 15.44 -10.48
C ILE A 269 19.46 16.55 -10.38
N GLU A 270 20.55 16.46 -11.13
CA GLU A 270 21.58 17.50 -11.16
C GLU A 270 21.05 18.85 -11.65
N ARG A 271 20.23 18.83 -12.69
CA ARG A 271 19.59 20.04 -13.23
C ARG A 271 18.69 20.71 -12.17
N ILE A 272 17.88 19.94 -11.44
CA ILE A 272 16.97 20.46 -10.41
C ILE A 272 17.75 20.87 -9.16
N ALA A 273 18.75 20.09 -8.77
CA ALA A 273 19.58 20.39 -7.59
C ALA A 273 20.36 21.71 -7.76
N ALA A 274 20.77 22.05 -9.00
CA ALA A 274 21.48 23.29 -9.32
C ALA A 274 22.67 23.54 -8.37
N GLY A 275 23.48 22.50 -8.11
CA GLY A 275 24.66 22.55 -7.25
C GLY A 275 24.41 22.35 -5.75
N ARG A 276 23.16 22.23 -5.30
CA ARG A 276 22.82 21.84 -3.92
C ARG A 276 23.07 20.35 -3.70
N LYS A 277 23.26 19.94 -2.46
CA LYS A 277 23.17 18.53 -2.11
C LYS A 277 21.71 18.04 -2.27
N VAL A 278 21.55 16.74 -2.45
CA VAL A 278 20.24 16.13 -2.60
C VAL A 278 20.00 15.10 -1.49
N VAL A 279 18.75 14.94 -1.11
CA VAL A 279 18.29 13.82 -0.29
C VAL A 279 17.63 12.83 -1.24
N LEU A 280 18.06 11.58 -1.16
CA LEU A 280 17.51 10.49 -1.96
C LEU A 280 16.72 9.55 -1.05
N ALA A 281 15.48 9.26 -1.38
CA ALA A 281 14.65 8.42 -0.55
C ALA A 281 13.88 7.39 -1.41
N GLY A 282 13.62 6.21 -0.87
CA GLY A 282 12.83 5.23 -1.58
C GLY A 282 12.30 4.11 -0.71
N TRP A 283 11.12 3.63 -1.07
CA TRP A 283 10.47 2.51 -0.45
C TRP A 283 10.73 1.23 -1.26
N SER A 284 11.11 0.14 -0.57
CA SER A 284 11.34 -1.14 -1.21
C SER A 284 12.35 -1.03 -2.37
N PHE A 285 11.96 -1.35 -3.60
CA PHE A 285 12.77 -1.19 -4.83
C PHE A 285 13.29 0.24 -5.02
N GLY A 286 12.50 1.25 -4.62
CA GLY A 286 12.91 2.67 -4.68
C GLY A 286 14.15 2.97 -3.84
N GLY A 287 14.38 2.23 -2.76
CA GLY A 287 15.62 2.35 -1.98
C GLY A 287 16.84 1.85 -2.73
N ALA A 288 16.72 0.77 -3.51
CA ALA A 288 17.80 0.31 -4.38
C ALA A 288 18.13 1.32 -5.49
N LEU A 289 17.09 1.95 -6.08
CA LEU A 289 17.29 3.06 -7.03
C LEU A 289 17.97 4.25 -6.37
N ALA A 290 17.58 4.64 -5.16
CA ALA A 290 18.21 5.72 -4.41
C ALA A 290 19.71 5.45 -4.18
N TYR A 291 20.08 4.23 -3.84
CA TYR A 291 21.48 3.84 -3.69
C TYR A 291 22.25 3.87 -4.99
N GLU A 292 21.69 3.34 -6.08
CA GLU A 292 22.34 3.37 -7.38
C GLU A 292 22.53 4.81 -7.89
N VAL A 293 21.55 5.68 -7.66
CA VAL A 293 21.66 7.10 -7.98
C VAL A 293 22.72 7.78 -7.09
N ALA A 294 22.79 7.44 -5.79
CA ALA A 294 23.84 7.98 -4.90
C ALA A 294 25.25 7.58 -5.38
N HIS A 295 25.41 6.31 -5.79
CA HIS A 295 26.65 5.81 -6.38
C HIS A 295 27.06 6.59 -7.62
N GLN A 296 26.12 6.85 -8.55
CA GLN A 296 26.40 7.56 -9.79
C GLN A 296 26.60 9.07 -9.60
N LEU A 297 25.88 9.69 -8.64
CA LEU A 297 26.05 11.12 -8.31
C LEU A 297 27.38 11.41 -7.61
N GLY A 298 27.84 10.48 -6.76
CA GLY A 298 28.99 10.64 -5.87
C GLY A 298 28.65 11.30 -4.53
N ASN A 299 29.43 10.94 -3.50
CA ASN A 299 29.18 11.28 -2.10
C ASN A 299 29.08 12.79 -1.81
N GLU A 300 29.80 13.61 -2.59
CA GLU A 300 29.84 15.07 -2.41
C GLU A 300 28.50 15.74 -2.70
N LYS A 301 27.68 15.14 -3.59
CA LYS A 301 26.39 15.69 -4.03
C LYS A 301 25.22 15.18 -3.22
N VAL A 302 25.40 14.14 -2.40
CA VAL A 302 24.33 13.52 -1.60
C VAL A 302 24.45 13.95 -0.15
N ALA A 303 23.35 14.44 0.43
CA ALA A 303 23.28 14.79 1.84
C ALA A 303 23.08 13.54 2.70
N PHE A 304 22.13 12.71 2.36
CA PHE A 304 21.88 11.40 2.94
C PHE A 304 20.92 10.58 2.06
N VAL A 305 20.85 9.26 2.33
CA VAL A 305 19.88 8.35 1.73
C VAL A 305 18.89 7.88 2.79
N ALA A 306 17.59 7.97 2.52
CA ALA A 306 16.52 7.48 3.38
C ALA A 306 15.88 6.23 2.76
N LEU A 307 15.99 5.11 3.46
CA LEU A 307 15.45 3.83 3.05
C LEU A 307 14.17 3.55 3.84
N LEU A 308 13.07 3.35 3.12
CA LEU A 308 11.78 3.02 3.69
C LEU A 308 11.50 1.54 3.39
N ASP A 309 11.54 0.68 4.40
CA ASP A 309 11.31 -0.77 4.23
C ASP A 309 12.06 -1.38 3.02
N THR A 310 13.29 -0.96 2.80
CA THR A 310 14.17 -1.53 1.79
C THR A 310 14.97 -2.66 2.41
N THR A 311 14.79 -3.87 1.89
CA THR A 311 15.52 -5.05 2.34
C THR A 311 16.63 -5.41 1.38
N GLN A 312 17.73 -5.89 1.94
CA GLN A 312 18.73 -6.60 1.19
C GLN A 312 18.34 -8.09 1.14
N PRO A 313 18.30 -8.73 -0.05
CA PRO A 313 18.25 -10.19 -0.09
C PRO A 313 19.43 -10.77 0.69
N SER A 314 19.18 -11.78 1.52
CA SER A 314 20.25 -12.45 2.28
C SER A 314 21.28 -13.09 1.37
N GLU A 315 20.84 -13.58 0.22
CA GLU A 315 21.66 -14.04 -0.90
C GLU A 315 20.96 -13.65 -2.21
N PRO A 316 21.70 -13.19 -3.24
CA PRO A 316 21.11 -12.96 -4.54
C PRO A 316 20.46 -14.25 -5.05
N VAL A 317 19.20 -14.15 -5.48
CA VAL A 317 18.49 -15.30 -6.06
C VAL A 317 19.17 -15.66 -7.37
N PRO A 318 19.74 -16.86 -7.50
CA PRO A 318 20.49 -17.23 -8.70
C PRO A 318 19.55 -17.31 -9.90
N ASN A 319 19.95 -16.73 -11.02
CA ASN A 319 19.17 -16.77 -12.25
C ASN A 319 19.38 -18.10 -13.00
N THR A 320 19.09 -19.23 -12.31
CA THR A 320 19.15 -20.57 -12.90
C THR A 320 17.83 -20.91 -13.60
N PRO A 321 17.84 -21.78 -14.63
CA PRO A 321 16.60 -22.22 -15.29
C PRO A 321 15.54 -22.78 -14.33
N GLN A 322 15.99 -23.42 -13.24
CA GLN A 322 15.09 -23.95 -12.22
C GLN A 322 14.43 -22.83 -11.41
N GLU A 323 15.19 -21.80 -11.00
CA GLU A 323 14.64 -20.66 -10.26
C GLU A 323 13.75 -19.79 -11.15
N VAL A 324 14.10 -19.64 -12.43
CA VAL A 324 13.24 -18.98 -13.42
C VAL A 324 11.89 -19.68 -13.51
N LYS A 325 11.88 -21.01 -13.64
CA LYS A 325 10.63 -21.80 -13.63
C LYS A 325 9.84 -21.64 -12.33
N ALA A 326 10.51 -21.72 -11.19
CA ALA A 326 9.86 -21.57 -9.89
C ALA A 326 9.25 -20.16 -9.71
N ARG A 327 9.93 -19.11 -10.15
CA ARG A 327 9.47 -17.72 -10.12
C ARG A 327 8.21 -17.54 -10.98
N TRP A 328 8.19 -18.06 -12.19
CA TRP A 328 7.02 -18.03 -13.06
C TRP A 328 5.85 -18.82 -12.50
N GLY A 329 6.11 -19.95 -11.87
CA GLY A 329 5.08 -20.72 -11.17
C GLY A 329 4.46 -19.95 -10.00
N ARG A 330 5.28 -19.27 -9.20
CA ARG A 330 4.80 -18.38 -8.12
C ARG A 330 3.97 -17.21 -8.69
N TYR A 331 4.42 -16.62 -9.79
CA TYR A 331 3.70 -15.54 -10.47
C TYR A 331 2.32 -16.00 -10.97
N ALA A 332 2.24 -17.15 -11.65
CA ALA A 332 0.97 -17.71 -12.12
C ALA A 332 0.02 -18.02 -10.94
N GLN A 333 0.55 -18.58 -9.85
CA GLN A 333 -0.23 -18.83 -8.65
C GLN A 333 -0.76 -17.54 -8.03
N PHE A 334 0.06 -16.51 -7.94
CA PHE A 334 -0.33 -15.19 -7.45
C PHE A 334 -1.40 -14.57 -8.34
N ALA A 335 -1.23 -14.59 -9.67
CA ALA A 335 -2.22 -14.09 -10.62
C ALA A 335 -3.58 -14.80 -10.48
N LYS A 336 -3.56 -16.12 -10.29
CA LYS A 336 -4.75 -16.91 -10.06
C LYS A 336 -5.45 -16.56 -8.73
N GLN A 337 -4.68 -16.46 -7.65
CA GLN A 337 -5.23 -16.18 -6.31
C GLN A 337 -5.74 -14.74 -6.17
N THR A 338 -5.04 -13.79 -6.77
CA THR A 338 -5.31 -12.35 -6.61
C THR A 338 -6.31 -11.82 -7.64
N TYR A 339 -6.24 -12.33 -8.87
CA TYR A 339 -7.01 -11.80 -10.00
C TYR A 339 -7.97 -12.82 -10.63
N GLY A 340 -7.98 -14.08 -10.17
CA GLY A 340 -8.72 -15.14 -10.81
C GLY A 340 -8.19 -15.54 -12.18
N LEU A 341 -7.02 -15.04 -12.56
CA LEU A 341 -6.37 -15.36 -13.84
C LEU A 341 -5.70 -16.71 -13.78
N ASP A 342 -6.31 -17.69 -14.45
CA ASP A 342 -5.77 -19.03 -14.60
C ASP A 342 -5.03 -19.12 -15.95
N PHE A 343 -3.73 -18.79 -15.96
CA PHE A 343 -2.92 -18.96 -17.14
C PHE A 343 -1.86 -20.04 -16.91
N GLU A 344 -1.63 -20.87 -17.93
CA GLU A 344 -0.56 -21.86 -17.91
C GLU A 344 0.75 -21.20 -18.37
N VAL A 345 1.78 -21.31 -17.53
CA VAL A 345 3.12 -20.82 -17.90
C VAL A 345 3.64 -21.65 -19.07
N PRO A 346 3.99 -21.01 -20.21
CA PRO A 346 4.53 -21.72 -21.37
C PRO A 346 6.01 -22.07 -21.15
N TYR A 347 6.27 -23.09 -20.34
CA TYR A 347 7.63 -23.46 -19.94
C TYR A 347 8.53 -23.80 -21.12
N ASP A 348 7.99 -24.34 -22.22
CA ASP A 348 8.77 -24.62 -23.45
C ASP A 348 9.25 -23.31 -24.11
N LEU A 349 8.40 -22.27 -24.13
CA LEU A 349 8.79 -20.96 -24.65
C LEU A 349 9.80 -20.30 -23.69
N LEU A 350 9.59 -20.42 -22.40
CA LEU A 350 10.48 -19.90 -21.36
C LEU A 350 11.91 -20.51 -21.50
N GLU A 351 12.01 -21.80 -21.77
CA GLU A 351 13.29 -22.50 -21.97
C GLU A 351 13.97 -22.14 -23.29
N THR A 352 13.20 -21.95 -24.36
CA THR A 352 13.75 -21.75 -25.71
C THR A 352 13.99 -20.30 -26.08
N ALA A 353 13.14 -19.37 -25.59
CA ALA A 353 13.16 -17.97 -25.98
C ALA A 353 13.38 -17.00 -24.78
N GLY A 354 13.36 -17.50 -23.55
CA GLY A 354 13.60 -16.72 -22.34
C GLY A 354 12.39 -16.00 -21.78
N GLU A 355 12.62 -15.26 -20.69
CA GLU A 355 11.55 -14.58 -19.93
C GLU A 355 10.90 -13.42 -20.71
N ASP A 356 11.68 -12.68 -21.50
CA ASP A 356 11.17 -11.56 -22.29
C ASP A 356 10.10 -11.99 -23.28
N ALA A 357 10.31 -13.15 -23.96
CA ALA A 357 9.34 -13.70 -24.89
C ALA A 357 8.02 -14.12 -24.18
N VAL A 358 8.12 -14.65 -22.96
CA VAL A 358 6.94 -15.00 -22.17
C VAL A 358 6.20 -13.75 -21.69
N LEU A 359 6.93 -12.70 -21.31
CA LEU A 359 6.34 -11.41 -20.95
C LEU A 359 5.64 -10.74 -22.14
N GLU A 360 6.26 -10.76 -23.32
CA GLU A 360 5.66 -10.24 -24.55
C GLU A 360 4.39 -11.01 -24.94
N MET A 361 4.44 -12.35 -24.90
CA MET A 361 3.27 -13.19 -25.13
C MET A 361 2.15 -12.90 -24.11
N LEU A 362 2.51 -12.73 -22.83
CA LEU A 362 1.53 -12.39 -21.79
C LEU A 362 0.88 -11.02 -22.08
N GLN A 363 1.65 -10.03 -22.51
CA GLN A 363 1.13 -8.72 -22.90
C GLN A 363 0.18 -8.82 -24.11
N GLU A 364 0.54 -9.57 -25.13
CA GLU A 364 -0.33 -9.80 -26.30
C GLU A 364 -1.60 -10.54 -25.91
N PHE A 365 -1.50 -11.57 -25.07
CA PHE A 365 -2.65 -12.30 -24.55
C PHE A 365 -3.60 -11.38 -23.80
N LEU A 366 -3.07 -10.52 -22.94
CA LEU A 366 -3.85 -9.59 -22.13
C LEU A 366 -4.45 -8.45 -22.98
N ALA A 367 -3.80 -8.06 -24.07
CA ALA A 367 -4.31 -7.04 -25.00
C ALA A 367 -5.39 -7.58 -25.95
N THR A 368 -5.36 -8.88 -26.28
CA THR A 368 -6.24 -9.49 -27.29
C THR A 368 -7.35 -10.34 -26.71
N THR A 369 -7.20 -10.85 -25.51
CA THR A 369 -8.27 -11.58 -24.81
C THR A 369 -9.16 -10.57 -24.11
N ASP A 370 -10.46 -10.88 -23.98
CA ASP A 370 -11.42 -10.14 -23.17
C ASP A 370 -10.99 -10.10 -21.67
N ALA A 371 -9.78 -9.54 -21.42
CA ALA A 371 -9.35 -9.20 -20.07
C ALA A 371 -10.38 -8.31 -19.40
N SER A 372 -11.13 -7.51 -20.21
CA SER A 372 -12.31 -6.78 -19.79
C SER A 372 -13.46 -7.71 -19.34
N GLU A 373 -13.63 -8.90 -19.91
CA GLU A 373 -14.61 -9.90 -19.43
C GLU A 373 -14.24 -10.46 -18.05
N HIS A 374 -12.94 -10.42 -17.69
CA HIS A 374 -12.44 -10.83 -16.38
C HIS A 374 -12.25 -9.63 -15.43
N GLY A 375 -12.72 -8.44 -15.81
CA GLY A 375 -12.64 -7.24 -14.99
C GLY A 375 -11.22 -6.73 -14.74
N LEU A 376 -10.29 -6.98 -15.65
CA LEU A 376 -8.90 -6.55 -15.54
C LEU A 376 -8.64 -5.38 -16.49
N ALA A 377 -8.46 -4.19 -15.93
CA ALA A 377 -7.99 -3.06 -16.71
C ALA A 377 -6.55 -3.29 -17.18
N SER A 378 -6.24 -2.87 -18.41
CA SER A 378 -4.89 -2.96 -18.97
C SER A 378 -3.81 -2.35 -18.07
N GLY A 379 -4.13 -1.27 -17.34
CA GLY A 379 -3.24 -0.63 -16.39
C GLY A 379 -2.87 -1.50 -15.18
N VAL A 380 -3.79 -2.34 -14.68
CA VAL A 380 -3.50 -3.26 -13.56
C VAL A 380 -2.49 -4.32 -14.00
N LEU A 381 -2.65 -4.83 -15.21
CA LEU A 381 -1.77 -5.84 -15.77
C LEU A 381 -0.37 -5.29 -16.06
N GLU A 382 -0.29 -4.08 -16.60
CA GLU A 382 0.98 -3.38 -16.80
C GLU A 382 1.69 -3.12 -15.46
N HIS A 383 0.96 -2.70 -14.44
CA HIS A 383 1.51 -2.56 -13.09
C HIS A 383 2.06 -3.88 -12.54
N GLN A 384 1.36 -5.00 -12.75
CA GLN A 384 1.84 -6.32 -12.31
C GLN A 384 3.09 -6.77 -13.07
N ARG A 385 3.13 -6.56 -14.40
CA ARG A 385 4.32 -6.83 -15.21
C ARG A 385 5.50 -6.01 -14.72
N ALA A 386 5.30 -4.70 -14.56
CA ALA A 386 6.32 -3.78 -14.09
C ALA A 386 6.83 -4.15 -12.69
N SER A 387 5.92 -4.52 -11.78
CA SER A 387 6.26 -5.00 -10.44
C SER A 387 7.08 -6.29 -10.47
N PHE A 388 6.72 -7.24 -11.34
CA PHE A 388 7.46 -8.48 -11.53
C PHE A 388 8.90 -8.20 -12.00
N VAL A 389 9.08 -7.35 -13.01
CA VAL A 389 10.39 -6.97 -13.54
C VAL A 389 11.25 -6.29 -12.47
N ASP A 390 10.70 -5.32 -11.76
CA ASP A 390 11.42 -4.58 -10.74
C ASP A 390 11.82 -5.46 -9.54
N ASN A 391 10.95 -6.36 -9.09
CA ASN A 391 11.27 -7.33 -8.04
C ASN A 391 12.32 -8.37 -8.50
N GLN A 392 12.34 -8.71 -9.78
CA GLN A 392 13.38 -9.56 -10.34
C GLN A 392 14.75 -8.88 -10.28
N ILE A 393 14.82 -7.59 -10.65
CA ILE A 393 16.05 -6.79 -10.52
C ILE A 393 16.49 -6.76 -9.05
N LEU A 394 15.58 -6.44 -8.11
CA LEU A 394 15.88 -6.38 -6.69
C LEU A 394 16.41 -7.71 -6.14
N GLY A 395 15.81 -8.84 -6.53
CA GLY A 395 16.21 -10.18 -6.08
C GLY A 395 17.60 -10.62 -6.56
N GLN A 396 18.15 -9.98 -7.59
CA GLN A 396 19.46 -10.29 -8.14
C GLN A 396 20.56 -9.30 -7.70
N LEU A 397 20.20 -8.28 -6.89
CA LEU A 397 21.16 -7.25 -6.47
C LEU A 397 22.15 -7.79 -5.44
N ASP A 398 23.42 -7.52 -5.70
CA ASP A 398 24.51 -7.61 -4.72
C ASP A 398 24.82 -6.19 -4.23
N PHE A 399 24.51 -5.92 -2.99
CA PHE A 399 24.68 -4.60 -2.38
C PHE A 399 26.16 -4.23 -2.16
N SER A 400 27.09 -5.18 -2.25
CA SER A 400 28.54 -4.91 -2.19
C SER A 400 29.02 -4.00 -3.32
N ARG A 401 28.24 -3.91 -4.42
CA ARG A 401 28.48 -3.00 -5.55
C ARG A 401 28.50 -1.51 -5.16
N TRP A 402 27.84 -1.16 -4.07
CA TRP A 402 27.76 0.22 -3.56
C TRP A 402 28.67 0.47 -2.35
N ALA A 403 29.74 -0.33 -2.20
CA ALA A 403 30.68 -0.19 -1.10
C ALA A 403 31.42 1.16 -1.06
N ASP A 404 31.41 1.92 -2.15
CA ASP A 404 31.97 3.26 -2.27
C ASP A 404 30.97 4.39 -1.91
N VAL A 405 29.70 4.06 -1.68
CA VAL A 405 28.70 5.02 -1.19
C VAL A 405 28.93 5.25 0.30
N ASP A 406 29.57 6.37 0.62
CA ASP A 406 29.91 6.78 1.98
C ASP A 406 29.13 8.06 2.35
N VAL A 407 27.81 7.92 2.52
CA VAL A 407 26.89 8.97 2.94
C VAL A 407 26.07 8.51 4.13
N PRO A 408 25.55 9.42 4.97
CA PRO A 408 24.60 9.03 6.02
C PRO A 408 23.40 8.29 5.45
N VAL A 409 22.99 7.21 6.12
CA VAL A 409 21.81 6.42 5.74
C VAL A 409 20.82 6.39 6.90
N LEU A 410 19.58 6.75 6.61
CA LEU A 410 18.45 6.62 7.53
C LEU A 410 17.60 5.42 7.09
N LEU A 411 17.49 4.42 7.93
CA LEU A 411 16.65 3.24 7.69
C LEU A 411 15.38 3.33 8.53
N PHE A 412 14.26 3.41 7.84
CA PHE A 412 12.93 3.28 8.43
C PHE A 412 12.42 1.87 8.15
N ARG A 413 12.15 1.12 9.21
CA ARG A 413 11.65 -0.25 9.12
C ARG A 413 10.27 -0.34 9.76
N SER A 414 9.33 -0.94 9.03
CA SER A 414 8.06 -1.36 9.63
C SER A 414 8.29 -2.55 10.58
N GLU A 415 7.42 -2.71 11.56
CA GLU A 415 7.53 -3.81 12.55
C GLU A 415 7.43 -5.21 11.91
N GLY A 416 6.84 -5.33 10.72
CA GLY A 416 6.74 -6.59 9.98
C GLY A 416 8.02 -7.03 9.27
N MET A 417 9.09 -6.22 9.31
CA MET A 417 10.39 -6.51 8.64
C MET A 417 11.45 -7.03 9.60
N HIS A 418 11.08 -7.82 10.58
CA HIS A 418 11.99 -8.29 11.65
C HIS A 418 12.76 -9.59 11.33
N GLU A 419 12.69 -10.12 10.10
CA GLU A 419 13.47 -11.31 9.73
C GLU A 419 14.42 -11.07 8.58
#